data_d38a1e8501cc1ae8bd6f48501feca948
#
_entry.id   d38a1e8501cc1ae8bd6f48501feca948
#
_cell.length_a   1.000
_cell.length_b   1.000
_cell.length_c   1.000
_cell.angle_alpha   90.00
_cell.angle_beta   90.00
_cell.angle_gamma   90.00
#
_symmetry.space_group_name_H-M   'P 1'
#
loop_
_entity.id
_entity.type
_entity.pdbx_description
1 polymer ?
#
loop_
_entity_poly.entity_id
_entity_poly.type
_entity_poly.pdbx_seq_one_letter_code
_entity_poly.pdbx_strand_id
1 'polypeptide(L)'
;MATPSDPSPAEAPAPPEVGHLIGERYQLEQCLSAPSDDAAPVQGRLWRASDQLAGGALMALRQLGPAADQEGARRRWSQLQTVLHPQVPRFGGAITAGDDLWLVREWQDGRTYQELLEARAERQLVFGGGELLLLLRQLLPVLVALHSQELVHGDLCPANLLRRDRDGQPVLLDFGLVGGGVVATAGYAPPELAQGGAAQPWMDLHALGVTALVLLSGEPPASLLDPVSLEWRWPATLDAEPELRLQLERLLQRDPASRFASAAQALAALQALPMPDSTGPVPRADRTLVLVAPAPSPLPGPVAPELPLVGLAESQPLPA
;
A
#
# COMPACT_ATOMS: atom_id res chain seq x y z
N MET A 1 20.76 -59.92 -25.52
CA MET A 1 19.73 -58.87 -25.57
C MET A 1 20.04 -57.93 -24.45
N ALA A 2 20.61 -56.77 -24.76
CA ALA A 2 20.88 -55.71 -23.78
C ALA A 2 19.66 -54.81 -23.71
N THR A 3 19.11 -54.60 -22.50
CA THR A 3 18.05 -53.66 -22.23
C THR A 3 18.58 -52.24 -22.40
N PRO A 4 17.87 -51.33 -23.05
CA PRO A 4 18.31 -49.95 -23.14
C PRO A 4 18.17 -49.30 -21.75
N SER A 5 19.24 -48.65 -21.30
CA SER A 5 19.27 -47.85 -20.09
C SER A 5 18.31 -46.67 -20.25
N ASP A 6 17.40 -46.54 -19.32
CA ASP A 6 16.52 -45.39 -19.17
C ASP A 6 17.36 -44.11 -19.03
N PRO A 7 17.05 -43.00 -19.72
CA PRO A 7 17.77 -41.75 -19.55
C PRO A 7 17.51 -41.23 -18.12
N SER A 8 18.59 -40.96 -17.40
CA SER A 8 18.58 -40.30 -16.10
C SER A 8 17.73 -39.04 -16.17
N PRO A 9 16.84 -38.75 -15.18
CA PRO A 9 16.11 -37.52 -15.18
C PRO A 9 17.09 -36.33 -15.21
N ALA A 10 16.89 -35.44 -16.18
CA ALA A 10 17.69 -34.23 -16.30
C ALA A 10 17.65 -33.49 -14.98
N GLU A 11 18.79 -33.27 -14.39
CA GLU A 11 18.98 -32.54 -13.14
C GLU A 11 18.36 -31.14 -13.33
N ALA A 12 17.40 -30.78 -12.48
CA ALA A 12 16.75 -29.46 -12.54
C ALA A 12 17.84 -28.37 -12.47
N PRO A 13 17.81 -27.34 -13.32
CA PRO A 13 18.84 -26.31 -13.34
C PRO A 13 18.96 -25.68 -11.95
N ALA A 14 20.20 -25.51 -11.50
CA ALA A 14 20.46 -24.86 -10.21
C ALA A 14 19.80 -23.47 -10.15
N PRO A 15 19.23 -23.04 -9.00
CA PRO A 15 18.62 -21.72 -8.87
C PRO A 15 19.66 -20.64 -9.20
N PRO A 16 19.23 -19.52 -9.80
CA PRO A 16 20.15 -18.43 -10.13
C PRO A 16 20.76 -17.85 -8.86
N GLU A 17 22.05 -17.54 -8.93
CA GLU A 17 22.84 -17.01 -7.85
C GLU A 17 23.40 -15.62 -8.20
N VAL A 18 23.85 -14.87 -7.19
CA VAL A 18 24.60 -13.63 -7.37
C VAL A 18 25.82 -13.90 -8.25
N GLY A 19 26.06 -13.04 -9.23
CA GLY A 19 27.12 -13.19 -10.23
C GLY A 19 26.70 -13.90 -11.51
N HIS A 20 25.55 -14.59 -11.55
CA HIS A 20 25.06 -15.19 -12.80
C HIS A 20 24.74 -14.10 -13.83
N LEU A 21 25.02 -14.41 -15.09
CA LEU A 21 24.79 -13.55 -16.25
C LEU A 21 23.53 -14.02 -17.00
N ILE A 22 22.49 -13.18 -16.99
CA ILE A 22 21.23 -13.45 -17.66
C ILE A 22 21.24 -12.85 -19.05
N GLY A 23 20.98 -13.72 -20.08
CA GLY A 23 20.95 -13.32 -21.48
C GLY A 23 22.26 -12.68 -21.95
N GLU A 24 23.41 -13.14 -21.44
CA GLU A 24 24.77 -12.65 -21.75
C GLU A 24 24.94 -11.14 -21.52
N ARG A 25 24.06 -10.51 -20.70
CA ARG A 25 24.01 -9.07 -20.55
C ARG A 25 23.84 -8.59 -19.10
N TYR A 26 22.96 -9.21 -18.32
CA TYR A 26 22.59 -8.70 -17.01
C TYR A 26 23.22 -9.55 -15.91
N GLN A 27 24.17 -9.01 -15.18
CA GLN A 27 24.81 -9.69 -14.06
C GLN A 27 24.01 -9.47 -12.79
N LEU A 28 23.54 -10.56 -12.17
CA LEU A 28 22.77 -10.52 -10.93
C LEU A 28 23.66 -10.08 -9.76
N GLU A 29 23.22 -9.05 -9.03
CA GLU A 29 23.95 -8.51 -7.88
C GLU A 29 23.32 -8.88 -6.54
N GLN A 30 21.98 -8.86 -6.46
CA GLN A 30 21.25 -9.11 -5.23
C GLN A 30 19.83 -9.61 -5.51
N CYS A 31 19.40 -10.66 -4.80
CA CYS A 31 18.00 -11.04 -4.73
C CYS A 31 17.28 -10.15 -3.70
N LEU A 32 16.21 -9.48 -4.13
CA LEU A 32 15.43 -8.55 -3.29
C LEU A 32 14.17 -9.20 -2.71
N SER A 33 13.74 -10.34 -3.26
CA SER A 33 12.63 -11.09 -2.71
C SER A 33 13.05 -11.79 -1.42
N ALA A 34 12.19 -11.72 -0.39
CA ALA A 34 12.42 -12.48 0.82
C ALA A 34 12.55 -13.98 0.50
N PRO A 35 13.43 -14.72 1.18
CA PRO A 35 13.44 -16.16 1.10
C PRO A 35 12.10 -16.67 1.66
N SER A 36 11.17 -17.01 0.79
CA SER A 36 9.95 -17.70 1.18
C SER A 36 10.28 -19.21 1.21
N ASP A 37 10.00 -19.84 2.33
CA ASP A 37 10.06 -21.28 2.47
C ASP A 37 9.23 -21.94 1.35
N ASP A 38 9.87 -22.80 0.57
CA ASP A 38 9.34 -23.87 -0.31
C ASP A 38 8.40 -23.54 -1.49
N ALA A 39 7.93 -22.32 -1.71
CA ALA A 39 7.20 -22.01 -2.94
C ALA A 39 7.79 -20.76 -3.60
N ALA A 40 8.13 -20.85 -4.89
CA ALA A 40 8.46 -19.65 -5.67
C ALA A 40 7.29 -18.66 -5.53
N PRO A 41 7.54 -17.39 -5.15
CA PRO A 41 6.46 -16.43 -4.99
C PRO A 41 5.67 -16.35 -6.30
N VAL A 42 4.34 -16.29 -6.21
CA VAL A 42 3.46 -16.29 -7.40
C VAL A 42 3.84 -15.18 -8.38
N GLN A 43 4.38 -14.08 -7.88
CA GLN A 43 4.87 -12.94 -8.67
C GLN A 43 6.32 -13.09 -9.14
N GLY A 44 6.97 -14.23 -8.85
CA GLY A 44 8.39 -14.46 -9.18
C GLY A 44 9.37 -13.74 -8.25
N ARG A 45 10.67 -13.94 -8.49
CA ARG A 45 11.74 -13.32 -7.71
C ARG A 45 12.18 -12.00 -8.35
N LEU A 46 12.44 -10.99 -7.52
CA LEU A 46 12.98 -9.70 -7.97
C LEU A 46 14.48 -9.65 -7.66
N TRP A 47 15.26 -9.24 -8.65
CA TRP A 47 16.69 -9.11 -8.59
C TRP A 47 17.16 -7.71 -8.96
N ARG A 48 18.17 -7.19 -8.25
CA ARG A 48 19.00 -6.10 -8.74
C ARG A 48 20.12 -6.67 -9.60
N ALA A 49 20.38 -6.07 -10.74
CA ALA A 49 21.40 -6.51 -11.69
C ALA A 49 22.07 -5.29 -12.33
N SER A 50 23.29 -5.50 -12.88
CA SER A 50 23.99 -4.53 -13.69
C SER A 50 23.98 -4.91 -15.17
N ASP A 51 23.69 -3.94 -16.03
CA ASP A 51 23.71 -4.11 -17.49
C ASP A 51 25.15 -3.95 -18.01
N GLN A 52 25.77 -5.06 -18.37
CA GLN A 52 27.17 -5.10 -18.82
C GLN A 52 27.39 -4.39 -20.17
N LEU A 53 26.34 -4.28 -21.00
CA LEU A 53 26.41 -3.56 -22.28
C LEU A 53 26.12 -2.05 -22.14
N ALA A 54 25.59 -1.62 -20.98
CA ALA A 54 25.30 -0.23 -20.69
C ALA A 54 26.21 0.35 -19.57
N GLY A 55 27.47 -0.08 -19.51
CA GLY A 55 28.45 0.44 -18.57
C GLY A 55 28.13 0.15 -17.10
N GLY A 56 27.44 -0.94 -16.80
CA GLY A 56 27.06 -1.31 -15.43
C GLY A 56 25.82 -0.59 -14.89
N ALA A 57 24.98 -0.02 -15.77
CA ALA A 57 23.74 0.62 -15.36
C ALA A 57 22.86 -0.37 -14.56
N LEU A 58 22.30 0.09 -13.45
CA LEU A 58 21.47 -0.75 -12.59
C LEU A 58 20.10 -1.01 -13.23
N MET A 59 19.68 -2.27 -13.14
CA MET A 59 18.40 -2.76 -13.64
C MET A 59 17.69 -3.59 -12.58
N ALA A 60 16.37 -3.65 -12.65
CA ALA A 60 15.57 -4.60 -11.89
C ALA A 60 15.12 -5.71 -12.83
N LEU A 61 15.36 -6.95 -12.46
CA LEU A 61 14.97 -8.16 -13.20
C LEU A 61 13.97 -8.96 -12.39
N ARG A 62 12.81 -9.25 -12.97
CA ARG A 62 11.83 -10.16 -12.38
C ARG A 62 11.92 -11.52 -13.06
N GLN A 63 12.24 -12.53 -12.27
CA GLN A 63 12.33 -13.92 -12.68
C GLN A 63 10.96 -14.58 -12.50
N LEU A 64 10.39 -15.11 -13.57
CA LEU A 64 9.17 -15.91 -13.56
C LEU A 64 9.52 -17.35 -13.92
N GLY A 65 9.29 -18.27 -13.00
CA GLY A 65 9.54 -19.69 -13.21
C GLY A 65 8.56 -20.34 -14.19
N PRO A 66 8.78 -21.63 -14.53
CA PRO A 66 7.98 -22.35 -15.53
C PRO A 66 6.52 -22.57 -15.13
N ALA A 67 6.19 -22.50 -13.83
CA ALA A 67 4.82 -22.60 -13.35
C ALA A 67 3.99 -21.34 -13.57
N ALA A 68 4.62 -20.17 -13.90
CA ALA A 68 3.94 -18.93 -14.18
C ALA A 68 3.39 -18.89 -15.62
N ASP A 69 2.34 -18.10 -15.83
CA ASP A 69 1.89 -17.79 -17.21
C ASP A 69 2.87 -16.82 -17.88
N GLN A 70 3.99 -17.38 -18.34
CA GLN A 70 5.06 -16.60 -18.98
C GLN A 70 4.59 -15.94 -20.29
N GLU A 71 3.68 -16.55 -21.02
CA GLU A 71 3.18 -16.01 -22.27
C GLU A 71 2.26 -14.79 -22.03
N GLY A 72 1.36 -14.87 -21.03
CA GLY A 72 0.55 -13.75 -20.60
C GLY A 72 1.41 -12.61 -20.05
N ALA A 73 2.40 -12.93 -19.24
CA ALA A 73 3.35 -11.95 -18.70
C ALA A 73 4.15 -11.26 -19.84
N ARG A 74 4.60 -12.00 -20.85
CA ARG A 74 5.32 -11.44 -21.99
C ARG A 74 4.44 -10.50 -22.82
N ARG A 75 3.18 -10.87 -23.09
CA ARG A 75 2.21 -9.99 -23.79
C ARG A 75 1.99 -8.71 -23.03
N ARG A 76 1.73 -8.80 -21.73
CA ARG A 76 1.53 -7.62 -20.89
C ARG A 76 2.78 -6.75 -20.80
N TRP A 77 3.96 -7.38 -20.68
CA TRP A 77 5.23 -6.66 -20.67
C TRP A 77 5.44 -5.83 -21.93
N SER A 78 5.11 -6.39 -23.09
CA SER A 78 5.19 -5.66 -24.37
C SER A 78 4.27 -4.43 -24.42
N GLN A 79 3.10 -4.49 -23.79
CA GLN A 79 2.22 -3.33 -23.64
C GLN A 79 2.85 -2.28 -22.72
N LEU A 80 3.44 -2.69 -21.59
CA LEU A 80 4.09 -1.79 -20.64
C LEU A 80 5.32 -1.09 -21.24
N GLN A 81 6.01 -1.69 -22.19
CA GLN A 81 7.13 -1.06 -22.92
C GLN A 81 6.73 0.20 -23.68
N THR A 82 5.44 0.39 -24.00
CA THR A 82 4.94 1.60 -24.66
C THR A 82 4.72 2.76 -23.71
N VAL A 83 4.74 2.51 -22.39
CA VAL A 83 4.51 3.53 -21.37
C VAL A 83 5.73 4.42 -21.23
N LEU A 84 5.56 5.70 -21.51
CA LEU A 84 6.57 6.74 -21.32
C LEU A 84 6.05 7.77 -20.34
N HIS A 85 6.33 7.57 -19.06
CA HIS A 85 5.94 8.50 -18.00
C HIS A 85 7.07 8.65 -16.97
N PRO A 86 7.38 9.86 -16.48
CA PRO A 86 8.51 10.08 -15.56
C PRO A 86 8.38 9.37 -14.20
N GLN A 87 7.17 8.99 -13.83
CA GLN A 87 6.87 8.26 -12.58
C GLN A 87 6.59 6.76 -12.82
N VAL A 88 6.97 6.24 -13.97
CA VAL A 88 6.93 4.80 -14.31
C VAL A 88 8.30 4.43 -14.83
N PRO A 89 8.96 3.38 -14.29
CA PRO A 89 10.25 2.91 -14.81
C PRO A 89 10.13 2.51 -16.27
N ARG A 90 11.17 2.70 -17.06
CA ARG A 90 11.21 2.19 -18.43
C ARG A 90 11.28 0.67 -18.41
N PHE A 91 10.41 0.05 -19.17
CA PHE A 91 10.38 -1.40 -19.34
C PHE A 91 11.32 -1.81 -20.48
N GLY A 92 12.29 -2.67 -20.16
CA GLY A 92 13.23 -3.26 -21.11
C GLY A 92 12.72 -4.56 -21.73
N GLY A 93 13.65 -5.39 -22.20
CA GLY A 93 13.33 -6.66 -22.84
C GLY A 93 12.75 -7.72 -21.89
N ALA A 94 12.17 -8.75 -22.49
CA ALA A 94 11.81 -10.01 -21.85
C ALA A 94 12.71 -11.10 -22.39
N ILE A 95 13.49 -11.76 -21.54
CA ILE A 95 14.54 -12.72 -21.88
C ILE A 95 14.14 -14.10 -21.38
N THR A 96 14.26 -15.14 -22.22
CA THR A 96 14.17 -16.53 -21.77
C THR A 96 15.57 -17.02 -21.47
N ALA A 97 15.81 -17.53 -20.27
CA ALA A 97 17.05 -18.16 -19.86
C ALA A 97 16.73 -19.45 -19.08
N GLY A 98 17.09 -20.60 -19.65
CA GLY A 98 16.58 -21.89 -19.22
C GLY A 98 15.03 -21.92 -19.33
N ASP A 99 14.36 -22.40 -18.30
CA ASP A 99 12.90 -22.48 -18.24
C ASP A 99 12.26 -21.20 -17.69
N ASP A 100 13.06 -20.18 -17.34
CA ASP A 100 12.60 -18.95 -16.73
C ASP A 100 12.44 -17.81 -17.74
N LEU A 101 11.40 -16.98 -17.50
CA LEU A 101 11.23 -15.70 -18.15
C LEU A 101 11.74 -14.58 -17.24
N TRP A 102 12.64 -13.76 -17.77
CA TRP A 102 13.21 -12.61 -17.09
C TRP A 102 12.69 -11.32 -17.71
N LEU A 103 12.03 -10.50 -16.89
CA LEU A 103 11.46 -9.24 -17.27
C LEU A 103 12.34 -8.11 -16.75
N VAL A 104 12.88 -7.28 -17.64
CA VAL A 104 13.88 -6.27 -17.33
C VAL A 104 13.24 -4.90 -17.26
N ARG A 105 13.46 -4.13 -16.19
CA ARG A 105 13.07 -2.72 -16.09
C ARG A 105 14.19 -1.86 -15.52
N GLU A 106 14.10 -0.56 -15.77
CA GLU A 106 14.96 0.44 -15.18
C GLU A 106 14.94 0.35 -13.64
N TRP A 107 16.11 0.43 -13.02
CA TRP A 107 16.23 0.58 -11.58
C TRP A 107 15.79 1.97 -11.14
N GLN A 108 15.13 2.06 -10.00
CA GLN A 108 14.77 3.33 -9.37
C GLN A 108 15.35 3.38 -7.97
N ASP A 109 16.18 4.39 -7.69
CA ASP A 109 16.71 4.65 -6.35
C ASP A 109 15.65 5.34 -5.51
N GLY A 110 15.45 4.84 -4.29
CA GLY A 110 14.47 5.36 -3.38
C GLY A 110 14.03 4.33 -2.35
N ARG A 111 13.02 4.68 -1.59
CA ARG A 111 12.39 3.80 -0.61
C ARG A 111 10.92 3.60 -0.96
N THR A 112 10.45 2.37 -0.85
CA THR A 112 9.03 2.07 -1.00
C THR A 112 8.22 2.74 0.12
N TYR A 113 6.95 3.03 -0.14
CA TYR A 113 6.07 3.57 0.91
C TYR A 113 5.85 2.56 2.04
N GLN A 114 6.01 1.27 1.77
CA GLN A 114 6.04 0.23 2.80
C GLN A 114 7.24 0.40 3.73
N GLU A 115 8.46 0.52 3.19
CA GLU A 115 9.67 0.76 4.00
C GLU A 115 9.63 2.09 4.76
N LEU A 116 9.01 3.13 4.16
CA LEU A 116 8.80 4.40 4.85
C LEU A 116 7.82 4.26 6.01
N LEU A 117 6.74 3.49 5.84
CA LEU A 117 5.76 3.22 6.88
C LEU A 117 6.38 2.44 8.04
N GLU A 118 7.15 1.39 7.75
CA GLU A 118 7.87 0.58 8.74
C GLU A 118 8.85 1.42 9.56
N ALA A 119 9.68 2.25 8.90
CA ALA A 119 10.60 3.14 9.58
C ALA A 119 9.90 4.21 10.44
N ARG A 120 8.66 4.60 10.09
CA ARG A 120 7.83 5.49 10.90
C ARG A 120 7.19 4.77 12.08
N ALA A 121 6.77 3.52 11.89
CA ALA A 121 6.20 2.71 12.94
C ALA A 121 7.16 2.54 14.14
N GLU A 122 8.47 2.41 13.89
CA GLU A 122 9.50 2.39 14.92
C GLU A 122 9.48 3.65 15.83
N ARG A 123 8.99 4.78 15.29
CA ARG A 123 8.87 6.07 15.98
C ARG A 123 7.45 6.42 16.38
N GLN A 124 6.53 5.47 16.28
CA GLN A 124 5.10 5.66 16.54
C GLN A 124 4.50 6.79 15.66
N LEU A 125 4.94 6.86 14.40
CA LEU A 125 4.46 7.82 13.41
C LEU A 125 3.78 7.11 12.24
N VAL A 126 2.86 7.82 11.59
CA VAL A 126 2.18 7.44 10.34
C VAL A 126 2.19 8.60 9.35
N PHE A 127 1.65 8.40 8.17
CA PHE A 127 1.44 9.48 7.21
C PHE A 127 0.33 10.41 7.69
N GLY A 128 0.55 11.73 7.57
CA GLY A 128 -0.48 12.72 7.83
C GLY A 128 -1.41 12.88 6.62
N GLY A 129 -2.64 13.38 6.84
CA GLY A 129 -3.61 13.58 5.78
C GLY A 129 -3.13 14.55 4.70
N GLY A 130 -2.44 15.63 5.07
CA GLY A 130 -1.85 16.55 4.10
C GLY A 130 -0.75 15.92 3.25
N GLU A 131 0.10 15.09 3.84
CA GLU A 131 1.12 14.34 3.09
C GLU A 131 0.47 13.34 2.13
N LEU A 132 -0.57 12.65 2.58
CA LEU A 132 -1.34 11.73 1.75
C LEU A 132 -2.03 12.46 0.59
N LEU A 133 -2.67 13.61 0.86
CA LEU A 133 -3.32 14.40 -0.19
C LEU A 133 -2.34 14.77 -1.31
N LEU A 134 -1.12 15.18 -0.96
CA LEU A 134 -0.07 15.46 -1.94
C LEU A 134 0.34 14.21 -2.72
N LEU A 135 0.51 13.07 -2.04
CA LEU A 135 0.81 11.79 -2.69
C LEU A 135 -0.27 11.43 -3.71
N LEU A 136 -1.55 11.51 -3.34
CA LEU A 136 -2.66 11.19 -4.23
C LEU A 136 -2.71 12.13 -5.44
N ARG A 137 -2.46 13.43 -5.23
CA ARG A 137 -2.38 14.42 -6.32
C ARG A 137 -1.23 14.16 -7.29
N GLN A 138 -0.16 13.52 -6.84
CA GLN A 138 0.98 13.15 -7.68
C GLN A 138 0.77 11.80 -8.40
N LEU A 139 0.05 10.85 -7.80
CA LEU A 139 -0.19 9.52 -8.37
C LEU A 139 -1.34 9.49 -9.38
N LEU A 140 -2.41 10.23 -9.12
CA LEU A 140 -3.58 10.19 -9.99
C LEU A 140 -3.30 10.63 -11.44
N PRO A 141 -2.44 11.63 -11.73
CA PRO A 141 -2.05 11.93 -13.12
C PRO A 141 -1.38 10.75 -13.83
N VAL A 142 -0.59 9.94 -13.10
CA VAL A 142 0.02 8.73 -13.64
C VAL A 142 -1.04 7.71 -14.02
N LEU A 143 -2.02 7.48 -13.13
CA LEU A 143 -3.14 6.58 -13.40
C LEU A 143 -4.01 7.08 -14.57
N VAL A 144 -4.23 8.40 -14.70
CA VAL A 144 -4.92 8.99 -15.86
C VAL A 144 -4.18 8.63 -17.16
N ALA A 145 -2.86 8.78 -17.17
CA ALA A 145 -2.05 8.47 -18.34
C ALA A 145 -2.06 6.97 -18.70
N LEU A 146 -2.01 6.08 -17.71
CA LEU A 146 -2.09 4.63 -17.90
C LEU A 146 -3.48 4.22 -18.41
N HIS A 147 -4.52 4.66 -17.74
CA HIS A 147 -5.90 4.30 -18.07
C HIS A 147 -6.33 4.81 -19.45
N SER A 148 -5.77 5.94 -19.92
CA SER A 148 -6.03 6.43 -21.29
C SER A 148 -5.43 5.53 -22.38
N GLN A 149 -4.49 4.65 -22.00
CA GLN A 149 -3.89 3.63 -22.86
C GLN A 149 -4.46 2.23 -22.60
N GLU A 150 -5.59 2.15 -21.90
CA GLU A 150 -6.24 0.88 -21.48
C GLU A 150 -5.32 0.00 -20.60
N LEU A 151 -4.34 0.62 -19.95
CA LEU A 151 -3.44 -0.06 -19.01
C LEU A 151 -3.91 0.16 -17.57
N VAL A 152 -4.05 -0.93 -16.84
CA VAL A 152 -4.38 -0.94 -15.41
C VAL A 152 -3.14 -1.39 -14.64
N HIS A 153 -2.81 -0.73 -13.54
CA HIS A 153 -1.68 -1.16 -12.71
C HIS A 153 -1.92 -2.56 -12.12
N GLY A 154 -3.07 -2.75 -11.48
CA GLY A 154 -3.58 -4.04 -11.05
C GLY A 154 -2.99 -4.55 -9.72
N ASP A 155 -1.97 -3.89 -9.14
CA ASP A 155 -1.38 -4.26 -7.84
C ASP A 155 -0.87 -3.03 -7.07
N LEU A 156 -1.71 -2.00 -6.93
CA LEU A 156 -1.37 -0.82 -6.13
C LEU A 156 -1.38 -1.15 -4.64
N CYS A 157 -0.21 -1.02 -4.02
CA CYS A 157 -0.01 -1.18 -2.58
C CYS A 157 1.25 -0.40 -2.15
N PRO A 158 1.50 -0.14 -0.85
CA PRO A 158 2.67 0.60 -0.40
C PRO A 158 4.02 0.02 -0.84
N ALA A 159 4.11 -1.31 -1.02
CA ALA A 159 5.33 -1.97 -1.48
C ALA A 159 5.63 -1.70 -2.97
N ASN A 160 4.61 -1.42 -3.78
CA ASN A 160 4.72 -1.13 -5.20
C ASN A 160 4.72 0.37 -5.53
N LEU A 161 4.76 1.22 -4.51
CA LEU A 161 4.97 2.66 -4.61
C LEU A 161 6.33 3.02 -4.05
N LEU A 162 7.17 3.71 -4.82
CA LEU A 162 8.49 4.13 -4.40
C LEU A 162 8.56 5.65 -4.34
N ARG A 163 9.08 6.21 -3.25
CA ARG A 163 9.48 7.60 -3.18
C ARG A 163 10.91 7.72 -3.68
N ARG A 164 11.07 8.30 -4.85
CA ARG A 164 12.36 8.41 -5.53
C ARG A 164 13.29 9.41 -4.84
N ASP A 165 14.55 9.04 -4.63
CA ASP A 165 15.51 9.83 -3.84
C ASP A 165 15.85 11.17 -4.48
N ARG A 166 15.98 11.22 -5.81
CA ARG A 166 16.47 12.44 -6.50
C ARG A 166 15.51 13.63 -6.45
N ASP A 167 14.20 13.40 -6.33
CA ASP A 167 13.19 14.44 -6.45
C ASP A 167 11.97 14.25 -5.52
N GLY A 168 11.93 13.17 -4.74
CA GLY A 168 10.83 12.84 -3.85
C GLY A 168 9.53 12.44 -4.54
N GLN A 169 9.52 12.32 -5.86
CA GLN A 169 8.32 11.95 -6.61
C GLN A 169 7.96 10.48 -6.39
N PRO A 170 6.66 10.15 -6.28
CA PRO A 170 6.23 8.76 -6.26
C PRO A 170 6.40 8.12 -7.63
N VAL A 171 6.86 6.88 -7.64
CA VAL A 171 7.04 6.05 -8.83
C VAL A 171 6.24 4.78 -8.66
N LEU A 172 5.48 4.39 -9.69
CA LEU A 172 4.75 3.13 -9.74
C LEU A 172 5.70 2.00 -10.13
N LEU A 173 5.81 0.99 -9.27
CA LEU A 173 6.58 -0.21 -9.51
C LEU A 173 5.63 -1.40 -9.78
N ASP A 174 6.17 -2.49 -10.25
CA ASP A 174 5.61 -3.83 -10.23
C ASP A 174 4.10 -3.95 -10.54
N PHE A 175 3.78 -3.69 -11.80
CA PHE A 175 2.43 -3.92 -12.35
C PHE A 175 2.02 -5.38 -12.20
N GLY A 176 0.77 -5.66 -11.87
CA GLY A 176 0.24 -7.01 -11.77
C GLY A 176 0.43 -7.78 -13.08
N LEU A 177 1.47 -8.62 -13.12
CA LEU A 177 1.96 -9.25 -14.37
C LEU A 177 1.42 -10.65 -14.61
N VAL A 178 0.74 -11.25 -13.64
CA VAL A 178 0.44 -12.67 -13.69
C VAL A 178 -0.81 -12.95 -14.51
N GLY A 179 -0.63 -13.82 -15.47
CA GLY A 179 -1.50 -14.16 -16.56
C GLY A 179 -2.94 -14.48 -16.20
N GLY A 180 -3.84 -14.06 -17.06
CA GLY A 180 -5.28 -14.41 -17.06
C GLY A 180 -6.11 -13.92 -15.87
N GLY A 181 -5.49 -13.73 -14.71
CA GLY A 181 -6.07 -13.15 -13.51
C GLY A 181 -5.10 -12.18 -12.88
N VAL A 182 -5.55 -11.00 -12.46
CA VAL A 182 -4.75 -10.06 -11.71
C VAL A 182 -4.46 -10.68 -10.34
N VAL A 183 -3.20 -11.04 -10.07
CA VAL A 183 -2.78 -11.39 -8.72
C VAL A 183 -2.41 -10.10 -8.01
N ALA A 184 -3.39 -9.52 -7.36
CA ALA A 184 -3.18 -8.36 -6.51
C ALA A 184 -2.73 -8.79 -5.11
N THR A 185 -1.96 -7.92 -4.46
CA THR A 185 -1.54 -8.11 -3.07
C THR A 185 -2.78 -8.25 -2.17
N ALA A 186 -2.76 -9.26 -1.30
CA ALA A 186 -3.90 -9.62 -0.46
C ALA A 186 -4.43 -8.42 0.34
N GLY A 187 -5.74 -8.20 0.29
CA GLY A 187 -6.44 -7.12 0.99
C GLY A 187 -6.48 -5.78 0.27
N TYR A 188 -5.72 -5.58 -0.83
CA TYR A 188 -5.78 -4.35 -1.63
C TYR A 188 -6.73 -4.46 -2.83
N ALA A 189 -6.92 -5.68 -3.33
CA ALA A 189 -7.83 -5.92 -4.44
C ALA A 189 -9.29 -5.66 -4.04
N PRO A 190 -10.10 -5.05 -4.92
CA PRO A 190 -11.52 -4.91 -4.68
C PRO A 190 -12.25 -6.26 -4.78
N PRO A 191 -13.41 -6.39 -4.09
CA PRO A 191 -14.14 -7.66 -4.01
C PRO A 191 -14.53 -8.26 -5.36
N GLU A 192 -14.82 -7.41 -6.36
CA GLU A 192 -15.21 -7.84 -7.70
C GLU A 192 -14.08 -8.55 -8.46
N LEU A 193 -12.81 -8.28 -8.13
CA LEU A 193 -11.69 -8.99 -8.74
C LEU A 193 -11.64 -10.46 -8.33
N ALA A 194 -12.00 -10.78 -7.09
CA ALA A 194 -12.08 -12.15 -6.60
C ALA A 194 -13.14 -12.98 -7.35
N GLN A 195 -14.06 -12.33 -8.06
CA GLN A 195 -15.09 -12.96 -8.88
C GLN A 195 -14.62 -13.28 -10.31
N GLY A 196 -13.35 -13.09 -10.62
CA GLY A 196 -12.74 -13.45 -11.92
C GLY A 196 -12.98 -12.42 -13.03
N GLY A 197 -13.30 -11.18 -12.70
CA GLY A 197 -13.44 -10.08 -13.66
C GLY A 197 -12.08 -9.66 -14.27
N ALA A 198 -12.12 -9.17 -15.52
CA ALA A 198 -10.95 -8.51 -16.12
C ALA A 198 -10.57 -7.25 -15.33
N ALA A 199 -9.27 -6.96 -15.27
CA ALA A 199 -8.78 -5.75 -14.62
C ALA A 199 -9.38 -4.49 -15.26
N GLN A 200 -9.88 -3.60 -14.42
CA GLN A 200 -10.55 -2.37 -14.83
C GLN A 200 -9.96 -1.15 -14.11
N PRO A 201 -9.97 0.04 -14.72
CA PRO A 201 -9.39 1.26 -14.13
C PRO A 201 -9.88 1.60 -12.72
N TRP A 202 -11.14 1.33 -12.41
CA TRP A 202 -11.70 1.60 -11.07
C TRP A 202 -11.16 0.67 -9.97
N MET A 203 -10.54 -0.46 -10.36
CA MET A 203 -9.88 -1.36 -9.40
C MET A 203 -8.60 -0.72 -8.85
N ASP A 204 -7.84 0.00 -9.68
CA ASP A 204 -6.70 0.80 -9.22
C ASP A 204 -7.14 1.89 -8.24
N LEU A 205 -8.30 2.51 -8.47
CA LEU A 205 -8.83 3.54 -7.58
C LEU A 205 -9.20 2.98 -6.20
N HIS A 206 -9.78 1.78 -6.15
CA HIS A 206 -10.05 1.11 -4.88
C HIS A 206 -8.74 0.76 -4.15
N ALA A 207 -7.79 0.14 -4.86
CA ALA A 207 -6.49 -0.22 -4.29
C ALA A 207 -5.72 1.01 -3.78
N LEU A 208 -5.82 2.15 -4.48
CA LEU A 208 -5.29 3.43 -4.04
C LEU A 208 -5.96 3.92 -2.74
N GLY A 209 -7.27 3.74 -2.60
CA GLY A 209 -8.01 4.03 -1.38
C GLY A 209 -7.55 3.17 -0.19
N VAL A 210 -7.38 1.86 -0.40
CA VAL A 210 -6.84 0.95 0.64
C VAL A 210 -5.41 1.33 1.01
N THR A 211 -4.58 1.62 0.01
CA THR A 211 -3.20 2.09 0.23
C THR A 211 -3.19 3.36 1.09
N ALA A 212 -4.07 4.30 0.81
CA ALA A 212 -4.23 5.52 1.60
C ALA A 212 -4.57 5.22 3.07
N LEU A 213 -5.53 4.34 3.33
CA LEU A 213 -5.90 3.94 4.70
C LEU A 213 -4.74 3.27 5.45
N VAL A 214 -4.00 2.38 4.77
CA VAL A 214 -2.83 1.71 5.35
C VAL A 214 -1.76 2.73 5.74
N LEU A 215 -1.47 3.70 4.88
CA LEU A 215 -0.48 4.75 5.16
C LEU A 215 -0.89 5.66 6.33
N LEU A 216 -2.18 6.02 6.42
CA LEU A 216 -2.71 6.87 7.49
C LEU A 216 -2.81 6.16 8.85
N SER A 217 -3.09 4.86 8.85
CA SER A 217 -3.32 4.10 10.09
C SER A 217 -2.07 3.37 10.59
N GLY A 218 -1.18 2.98 9.67
CA GLY A 218 -0.10 2.05 9.95
C GLY A 218 -0.56 0.62 10.19
N GLU A 219 -1.81 0.29 9.84
CA GLU A 219 -2.41 -1.03 10.03
C GLU A 219 -2.55 -1.77 8.69
N PRO A 220 -2.38 -3.10 8.66
CA PRO A 220 -2.59 -3.87 7.44
C PRO A 220 -4.09 -3.89 7.06
N PRO A 221 -4.43 -4.11 5.77
CA PRO A 221 -5.82 -4.09 5.30
C PRO A 221 -6.76 -5.02 6.08
N ALA A 222 -6.27 -6.19 6.48
CA ALA A 222 -7.05 -7.17 7.25
C ALA A 222 -7.51 -6.65 8.64
N SER A 223 -6.79 -5.70 9.22
CA SER A 223 -7.17 -5.05 10.48
C SER A 223 -8.13 -3.88 10.27
N LEU A 224 -8.14 -3.31 9.06
CA LEU A 224 -8.93 -2.13 8.72
C LEU A 224 -10.31 -2.48 8.20
N LEU A 225 -10.49 -3.63 7.56
CA LEU A 225 -11.78 -4.09 7.07
C LEU A 225 -12.47 -4.93 8.14
N ASP A 226 -13.68 -4.54 8.53
CA ASP A 226 -14.50 -5.37 9.42
C ASP A 226 -15.02 -6.60 8.65
N PRO A 227 -14.73 -7.83 9.11
CA PRO A 227 -15.07 -9.04 8.36
C PRO A 227 -16.58 -9.35 8.32
N VAL A 228 -17.39 -8.72 9.18
CA VAL A 228 -18.83 -8.95 9.29
C VAL A 228 -19.62 -7.89 8.53
N SER A 229 -19.38 -6.61 8.83
CA SER A 229 -20.07 -5.49 8.17
C SER A 229 -19.46 -5.15 6.81
N LEU A 230 -18.22 -5.57 6.55
CA LEU A 230 -17.41 -5.19 5.38
C LEU A 230 -17.23 -3.67 5.26
N GLU A 231 -17.24 -2.98 6.39
CA GLU A 231 -16.99 -1.54 6.48
C GLU A 231 -15.53 -1.27 6.85
N TRP A 232 -15.00 -0.18 6.33
CA TRP A 232 -13.64 0.26 6.64
C TRP A 232 -13.58 1.01 7.96
N ARG A 233 -12.59 0.69 8.79
CA ARG A 233 -12.26 1.39 10.02
C ARG A 233 -11.37 2.58 9.70
N TRP A 234 -11.76 3.76 10.15
CA TRP A 234 -11.07 5.00 9.86
C TRP A 234 -10.15 5.41 11.02
N PRO A 235 -8.92 5.88 10.71
CA PRO A 235 -8.04 6.42 11.75
C PRO A 235 -8.59 7.77 12.24
N ALA A 236 -8.54 7.98 13.58
CA ALA A 236 -9.02 9.22 14.20
C ALA A 236 -8.27 10.48 13.72
N THR A 237 -7.06 10.33 13.18
CA THR A 237 -6.30 11.44 12.59
C THR A 237 -7.01 12.14 11.42
N LEU A 238 -7.97 11.46 10.77
CA LEU A 238 -8.79 12.05 9.70
C LEU A 238 -10.02 12.80 10.19
N ASP A 239 -10.32 12.79 11.48
CA ASP A 239 -11.48 13.53 12.01
C ASP A 239 -11.31 15.05 11.84
N ALA A 240 -10.05 15.53 11.80
CA ALA A 240 -9.71 16.92 11.51
C ALA A 240 -9.76 17.27 10.01
N GLU A 241 -9.87 16.29 9.12
CA GLU A 241 -9.83 16.45 7.67
C GLU A 241 -11.04 15.78 6.99
N PRO A 242 -12.29 16.22 7.31
CA PRO A 242 -13.51 15.53 6.88
C PRO A 242 -13.69 15.52 5.36
N GLU A 243 -13.19 16.55 4.68
CA GLU A 243 -13.28 16.64 3.21
C GLU A 243 -12.37 15.59 2.52
N LEU A 244 -11.15 15.39 3.01
CA LEU A 244 -10.27 14.33 2.53
C LEU A 244 -10.89 12.95 2.81
N ARG A 245 -11.38 12.74 4.03
CA ARG A 245 -12.06 11.51 4.42
C ARG A 245 -13.18 11.15 3.45
N LEU A 246 -14.04 12.12 3.10
CA LEU A 246 -15.14 11.90 2.16
C LEU A 246 -14.65 11.40 0.78
N GLN A 247 -13.53 11.93 0.26
CA GLN A 247 -12.97 11.46 -1.01
C GLN A 247 -12.42 10.04 -0.89
N LEU A 248 -11.77 9.71 0.23
CA LEU A 248 -11.27 8.35 0.49
C LEU A 248 -12.42 7.35 0.63
N GLU A 249 -13.51 7.72 1.35
CA GLU A 249 -14.73 6.91 1.44
C GLU A 249 -15.29 6.60 0.05
N ARG A 250 -15.26 7.56 -0.87
CA ARG A 250 -15.73 7.35 -2.24
C ARG A 250 -14.83 6.39 -3.04
N LEU A 251 -13.51 6.43 -2.86
CA LEU A 251 -12.59 5.45 -3.47
C LEU A 251 -12.90 4.02 -2.99
N LEU A 252 -13.33 3.89 -1.74
CA LEU A 252 -13.52 2.60 -1.04
C LEU A 252 -14.95 2.08 -1.08
N GLN A 253 -15.86 2.74 -1.81
CA GLN A 253 -17.23 2.26 -1.96
C GLN A 253 -17.23 0.82 -2.48
N ARG A 254 -18.08 -0.02 -1.89
CA ARG A 254 -18.19 -1.43 -2.25
C ARG A 254 -18.73 -1.60 -3.67
N ASP A 255 -19.76 -0.82 -4.01
CA ASP A 255 -20.31 -0.77 -5.37
C ASP A 255 -19.38 0.05 -6.27
N PRO A 256 -18.81 -0.54 -7.35
CA PRO A 256 -17.99 0.17 -8.31
C PRO A 256 -18.67 1.40 -8.93
N ALA A 257 -20.00 1.35 -9.13
CA ALA A 257 -20.75 2.47 -9.70
C ALA A 257 -20.82 3.69 -8.76
N SER A 258 -20.63 3.47 -7.47
CA SER A 258 -20.59 4.53 -6.44
C SER A 258 -19.21 5.15 -6.26
N ARG A 259 -18.17 4.54 -6.84
CA ARG A 259 -16.80 5.06 -6.84
C ARG A 259 -16.64 6.22 -7.83
N PHE A 260 -15.44 6.77 -7.93
CA PHE A 260 -15.09 7.64 -9.05
C PHE A 260 -15.10 6.85 -10.37
N ALA A 261 -15.72 7.41 -11.39
CA ALA A 261 -15.79 6.76 -12.71
C ALA A 261 -14.42 6.70 -13.42
N SER A 262 -13.47 7.56 -13.01
CA SER A 262 -12.12 7.60 -13.58
C SER A 262 -11.11 8.24 -12.63
N ALA A 263 -9.82 7.98 -12.87
CA ALA A 263 -8.72 8.66 -12.17
C ALA A 263 -8.76 10.19 -12.38
N ALA A 264 -9.20 10.65 -13.54
CA ALA A 264 -9.37 12.09 -13.79
C ALA A 264 -10.44 12.73 -12.90
N GLN A 265 -11.57 12.04 -12.69
CA GLN A 265 -12.60 12.52 -11.78
C GLN A 265 -12.11 12.53 -10.32
N ALA A 266 -11.40 11.50 -9.86
CA ALA A 266 -10.79 11.46 -8.54
C ALA A 266 -9.75 12.59 -8.36
N LEU A 267 -8.91 12.82 -9.36
CA LEU A 267 -7.93 13.90 -9.36
C LEU A 267 -8.59 15.28 -9.21
N ALA A 268 -9.62 15.55 -10.01
CA ALA A 268 -10.36 16.82 -9.94
C ALA A 268 -10.97 17.07 -8.56
N ALA A 269 -11.56 16.03 -7.95
CA ALA A 269 -12.13 16.11 -6.61
C ALA A 269 -11.07 16.41 -5.54
N LEU A 270 -9.92 15.71 -5.59
CA LEU A 270 -8.83 15.94 -4.63
C LEU A 270 -8.10 17.27 -4.86
N GLN A 271 -8.01 17.75 -6.11
CA GLN A 271 -7.44 19.07 -6.41
C GLN A 271 -8.31 20.22 -5.92
N ALA A 272 -9.62 20.02 -5.81
CA ALA A 272 -10.54 21.03 -5.27
C ALA A 272 -10.41 21.22 -3.74
N LEU A 273 -9.79 20.27 -3.03
CA LEU A 273 -9.55 20.42 -1.59
C LEU A 273 -8.52 21.55 -1.33
N PRO A 274 -8.56 22.21 -0.18
CA PRO A 274 -7.56 23.22 0.17
C PRO A 274 -6.16 22.60 0.25
N MET A 275 -5.13 23.44 0.17
CA MET A 275 -3.76 22.98 0.46
C MET A 275 -3.65 22.67 1.95
N PRO A 276 -3.02 21.54 2.30
CA PRO A 276 -2.86 21.16 3.70
C PRO A 276 -1.88 22.10 4.42
N ASP A 277 -2.16 22.40 5.68
CA ASP A 277 -1.29 23.22 6.54
C ASP A 277 0.02 22.49 6.88
N SER A 278 0.00 21.17 6.94
CA SER A 278 1.16 20.31 7.19
C SER A 278 1.19 19.12 6.23
N THR A 279 2.40 18.82 5.75
CA THR A 279 2.67 17.66 4.87
C THR A 279 3.64 16.68 5.52
N GLY A 280 3.79 16.75 6.84
CA GLY A 280 4.66 15.88 7.62
C GLY A 280 3.95 14.66 8.21
N PRO A 281 4.73 13.73 8.78
CA PRO A 281 4.19 12.60 9.52
C PRO A 281 3.48 13.06 10.80
N VAL A 282 2.51 12.28 11.24
CA VAL A 282 1.74 12.54 12.47
C VAL A 282 1.91 11.38 13.45
N PRO A 283 1.73 11.60 14.76
CA PRO A 283 1.70 10.53 15.74
C PRO A 283 0.62 9.49 15.39
N ARG A 284 0.96 8.21 15.52
CA ARG A 284 -0.01 7.13 15.42
C ARG A 284 -1.00 7.26 16.58
N ALA A 285 -2.29 7.33 16.29
CA ALA A 285 -3.31 7.35 17.33
C ALA A 285 -3.31 6.00 18.06
N ASP A 286 -2.86 6.02 19.32
CA ASP A 286 -2.83 4.82 20.15
C ASP A 286 -4.28 4.41 20.47
N ARG A 287 -4.69 3.21 20.10
CA ARG A 287 -6.02 2.65 20.42
C ARG A 287 -6.25 2.49 21.93
N THR A 288 -5.21 2.64 22.75
CA THR A 288 -5.21 2.34 24.18
C THR A 288 -5.34 3.56 25.07
N LEU A 289 -5.25 4.78 24.55
CA LEU A 289 -5.50 6.00 25.30
C LEU A 289 -6.92 6.51 25.03
N VAL A 290 -7.93 5.73 25.42
CA VAL A 290 -9.13 6.34 25.95
C VAL A 290 -8.69 6.98 27.26
N LEU A 291 -8.27 8.25 27.22
CA LEU A 291 -8.29 9.11 28.37
C LEU A 291 -9.75 9.14 28.81
N VAL A 292 -10.12 8.22 29.69
CA VAL A 292 -11.30 8.39 30.52
C VAL A 292 -11.00 9.66 31.29
N ALA A 293 -11.58 10.78 30.84
CA ALA A 293 -11.55 11.99 31.62
C ALA A 293 -11.99 11.59 33.03
N PRO A 294 -11.22 11.90 34.10
CA PRO A 294 -11.63 11.57 35.45
C PRO A 294 -13.04 12.12 35.60
N ALA A 295 -13.94 11.26 36.08
CA ALA A 295 -15.32 11.69 36.34
C ALA A 295 -15.25 13.00 37.13
N PRO A 296 -16.01 14.05 36.72
CA PRO A 296 -16.00 15.30 37.44
C PRO A 296 -16.25 15.00 38.91
N SER A 297 -15.35 15.45 39.78
CA SER A 297 -15.52 15.31 41.21
C SER A 297 -16.93 15.81 41.55
N PRO A 298 -17.70 15.08 42.37
CA PRO A 298 -19.01 15.51 42.74
C PRO A 298 -18.90 16.94 43.33
N LEU A 299 -19.66 17.87 42.79
CA LEU A 299 -19.76 19.22 43.37
C LEU A 299 -20.08 19.08 44.85
N PRO A 300 -19.41 19.84 45.75
CA PRO A 300 -19.76 19.82 47.13
C PRO A 300 -21.27 20.14 47.24
N GLY A 301 -21.99 19.20 47.86
CA GLY A 301 -23.42 19.37 48.09
C GLY A 301 -23.67 20.70 48.82
N PRO A 302 -24.89 21.30 48.69
CA PRO A 302 -25.19 22.54 49.33
C PRO A 302 -24.96 22.37 50.85
N VAL A 303 -24.12 23.27 51.40
CA VAL A 303 -23.86 23.34 52.84
C VAL A 303 -25.22 23.69 53.49
N ALA A 304 -25.75 22.79 54.29
CA ALA A 304 -26.95 23.06 55.02
C ALA A 304 -26.72 24.31 55.95
N PRO A 305 -27.65 25.25 56.03
CA PRO A 305 -27.47 26.41 56.87
C PRO A 305 -27.43 25.96 58.32
N GLU A 306 -26.38 26.34 59.06
CA GLU A 306 -26.28 26.17 60.51
C GLU A 306 -27.44 26.92 61.13
N LEU A 307 -28.36 26.18 61.80
CA LEU A 307 -29.40 26.79 62.63
C LEU A 307 -28.71 27.37 63.86
N PRO A 308 -29.02 28.64 64.26
CA PRO A 308 -28.47 29.20 65.46
C PRO A 308 -28.98 28.45 66.68
N LEU A 309 -28.08 28.03 67.54
CA LEU A 309 -28.38 27.48 68.85
C LEU A 309 -29.14 28.56 69.69
N VAL A 310 -30.43 28.33 69.85
CA VAL A 310 -31.25 29.12 70.80
C VAL A 310 -30.85 28.72 72.20
N GLY A 311 -30.25 29.64 72.95
CA GLY A 311 -29.85 29.43 74.34
C GLY A 311 -31.04 29.08 75.21
N LEU A 312 -30.91 28.00 76.00
CA LEU A 312 -31.81 27.66 77.06
C LEU A 312 -31.69 28.71 78.17
N ALA A 313 -32.76 29.48 78.37
CA ALA A 313 -32.91 30.43 79.47
C ALA A 313 -32.97 29.64 80.77
N GLU A 314 -32.13 30.02 81.72
CA GLU A 314 -32.14 29.56 83.10
C GLU A 314 -33.50 29.84 83.77
N SER A 315 -34.07 28.78 84.37
CA SER A 315 -35.28 28.92 85.24
C SER A 315 -34.86 29.45 86.61
N GLN A 316 -35.33 30.62 86.90
CA GLN A 316 -35.30 31.19 88.27
C GLN A 316 -36.32 30.46 89.16
N PRO A 317 -36.03 30.20 90.49
CA PRO A 317 -36.99 29.67 91.41
C PRO A 317 -37.88 30.74 92.00
N LEU A 318 -39.20 30.46 92.13
CA LEU A 318 -40.19 31.28 92.81
C LEU A 318 -39.95 31.31 94.34
N PRO A 319 -40.16 32.45 94.98
CA PRO A 319 -40.13 32.60 96.44
C PRO A 319 -41.41 32.09 97.09
N ALA A 320 -41.31 31.72 98.35
CA ALA A 320 -42.26 31.16 99.33
C ALA A 320 -43.71 31.63 99.35
#